data_e6a68f5a966b504db2cbda302501e6a3
#
_entry.id   e6a68f5a966b504db2cbda302501e6a3
#
_cell.length_a   1.000
_cell.length_b   1.000
_cell.length_c   1.000
_cell.angle_alpha   90.00
_cell.angle_beta   90.00
_cell.angle_gamma   90.00
#
_symmetry.space_group_name_H-M   'P 1'
#
loop_
_entity.id
_entity.type
_entity.pdbx_description
1 polymer ?
#
loop_
_entity_poly.entity_id
_entity_poly.type
_entity_poly.pdbx_seq_one_letter_code
_entity_poly.pdbx_strand_id
1 'polypeptide(L)'
;MKSEADADRNTQAGSGSRNLFGVMDVPDPDDREVTEFAASATLEGSNDDDNAAAWCTADGTPPYDTVEGDWSSRWNGGADPTIAGDAADKWKQGRAEARLLGMRIYLKFDWDDGARQGLIDARREGPQRLVGKYINLSNPAITRPWIGRIVSNRRIDGRWTQGRLDFRR
;
A
#
# COMPACT_ATOMS: atom_id res chain seq x y z
N MET A 1 32.92 -45.49 49.32
CA MET A 1 31.97 -44.67 50.15
C MET A 1 31.56 -43.48 49.39
N LYS A 2 30.23 -43.29 49.22
CA LYS A 2 29.49 -42.15 48.67
C LYS A 2 29.72 -41.87 47.18
N SER A 3 28.94 -42.29 46.32
CA SER A 3 27.70 -41.96 45.66
C SER A 3 27.28 -40.50 45.77
N GLU A 4 27.28 -39.83 44.63
CA GLU A 4 26.37 -38.68 44.43
C GLU A 4 25.94 -38.61 42.95
N ALA A 5 24.64 -38.61 42.80
CA ALA A 5 23.93 -38.59 41.57
C ALA A 5 23.97 -37.16 40.98
N ASP A 6 24.26 -37.04 39.73
CA ASP A 6 24.08 -35.78 38.98
C ASP A 6 22.85 -35.85 38.11
N ALA A 7 21.98 -34.91 38.37
CA ALA A 7 20.70 -34.77 37.73
C ALA A 7 20.83 -34.12 36.36
N ASP A 8 20.42 -34.86 35.35
CA ASP A 8 20.22 -34.38 33.97
C ASP A 8 19.21 -33.26 33.94
N ARG A 9 19.67 -32.05 33.69
CA ARG A 9 18.80 -30.92 33.24
C ARG A 9 18.85 -30.80 31.75
N ASN A 10 17.92 -31.48 31.15
CA ASN A 10 17.56 -31.29 29.75
C ASN A 10 17.02 -29.86 29.54
N THR A 11 17.88 -28.96 29.14
CA THR A 11 17.48 -27.61 28.69
C THR A 11 17.20 -27.64 27.19
N GLN A 12 15.95 -27.85 26.87
CA GLN A 12 15.44 -27.77 25.51
C GLN A 12 15.51 -26.30 25.08
N ALA A 13 16.58 -25.95 24.37
CA ALA A 13 16.74 -24.66 23.73
C ALA A 13 15.76 -24.55 22.56
N GLY A 14 14.69 -23.83 22.75
CA GLY A 14 13.78 -23.44 21.70
C GLY A 14 14.53 -22.62 20.64
N SER A 15 14.63 -23.18 19.45
CA SER A 15 15.14 -22.51 18.25
C SER A 15 14.15 -21.42 17.81
N GLY A 16 14.21 -20.29 18.46
CA GLY A 16 13.58 -19.08 17.95
C GLY A 16 14.43 -18.53 16.83
N SER A 17 13.93 -18.60 15.60
CA SER A 17 14.50 -17.91 14.44
C SER A 17 14.56 -16.42 14.74
N ARG A 18 15.75 -15.91 15.06
CA ARG A 18 15.97 -14.47 15.21
C ARG A 18 16.13 -13.90 13.83
N ASN A 19 15.13 -13.16 13.37
CA ASN A 19 15.29 -12.30 12.20
C ASN A 19 16.44 -11.32 12.45
N LEU A 20 17.23 -11.03 11.42
CA LEU A 20 18.47 -10.26 11.45
C LEU A 20 18.31 -8.83 12.03
N PHE A 21 17.07 -8.37 12.25
CA PHE A 21 16.74 -7.03 12.75
C PHE A 21 16.05 -7.02 14.12
N GLY A 22 15.90 -8.16 14.79
CA GLY A 22 15.43 -8.21 16.18
C GLY A 22 14.00 -7.69 16.42
N VAL A 23 13.23 -7.48 15.37
CA VAL A 23 11.83 -7.04 15.48
C VAL A 23 11.00 -8.28 15.74
N MET A 24 10.36 -8.35 16.92
CA MET A 24 9.26 -9.28 17.15
C MET A 24 8.20 -8.98 16.09
N ASP A 25 7.66 -10.02 15.49
CA ASP A 25 6.53 -9.96 14.56
C ASP A 25 5.26 -9.62 15.38
N VAL A 26 5.21 -8.38 15.86
CA VAL A 26 4.00 -7.80 16.43
C VAL A 26 3.14 -7.48 15.23
N PRO A 27 1.90 -8.01 15.12
CA PRO A 27 1.00 -7.66 14.06
C PRO A 27 0.91 -6.14 13.99
N ASP A 28 1.25 -5.57 12.83
CA ASP A 28 1.15 -4.13 12.60
C ASP A 28 -0.31 -3.73 12.89
N PRO A 29 -0.61 -2.92 13.93
CA PRO A 29 -1.97 -2.51 14.25
C PRO A 29 -2.69 -1.87 13.07
N ASP A 30 -1.94 -1.35 12.09
CA ASP A 30 -2.47 -0.79 10.86
C ASP A 30 -3.07 -1.85 9.92
N ASP A 31 -2.69 -3.12 10.00
CA ASP A 31 -3.24 -4.19 9.16
C ASP A 31 -4.72 -4.47 9.44
N ARG A 32 -5.15 -4.29 10.67
CA ARG A 32 -6.58 -4.39 11.04
C ARG A 32 -7.39 -3.25 10.45
N GLU A 33 -6.91 -2.03 10.59
CA GLU A 33 -7.55 -0.82 10.04
C GLU A 33 -7.65 -0.91 8.50
N VAL A 34 -6.58 -1.38 7.84
CA VAL A 34 -6.57 -1.63 6.40
C VAL A 34 -7.63 -2.66 6.01
N THR A 35 -7.76 -3.75 6.75
CA THR A 35 -8.73 -4.81 6.46
C THR A 35 -10.17 -4.33 6.64
N GLU A 36 -10.47 -3.62 7.73
CA GLU A 36 -11.78 -3.04 8.01
C GLU A 36 -12.17 -2.00 6.95
N PHE A 37 -11.24 -1.13 6.57
CA PHE A 37 -11.45 -0.16 5.51
C PHE A 37 -11.69 -0.83 4.15
N ALA A 38 -10.88 -1.83 3.80
CA ALA A 38 -11.00 -2.57 2.55
C ALA A 38 -12.34 -3.34 2.44
N ALA A 39 -12.90 -3.79 3.56
CA ALA A 39 -14.20 -4.45 3.60
C ALA A 39 -15.37 -3.46 3.41
N SER A 40 -15.24 -2.24 3.88
CA SER A 40 -16.30 -1.21 3.86
C SER A 40 -16.27 -0.29 2.64
N ALA A 41 -15.08 -0.06 2.06
CA ALA A 41 -14.91 0.90 0.99
C ALA A 41 -15.23 0.29 -0.38
N THR A 42 -16.12 0.94 -1.11
CA THR A 42 -16.42 0.66 -2.52
C THR A 42 -15.62 1.60 -3.42
N LEU A 43 -14.97 1.04 -4.43
CA LEU A 43 -14.46 1.80 -5.56
C LEU A 43 -15.59 1.86 -6.59
N GLU A 44 -16.28 3.01 -6.67
CA GLU A 44 -17.28 3.22 -7.71
C GLU A 44 -16.58 3.16 -9.07
N GLY A 45 -17.03 2.24 -9.94
CA GLY A 45 -16.58 2.16 -11.31
C GLY A 45 -17.04 3.41 -12.05
N SER A 46 -16.13 4.20 -12.62
CA SER A 46 -16.52 5.15 -13.64
C SER A 46 -16.78 4.40 -14.95
N ASN A 47 -17.83 4.74 -15.65
CA ASN A 47 -18.30 4.10 -16.89
C ASN A 47 -17.37 4.30 -18.12
N ASP A 48 -16.12 4.71 -17.92
CA ASP A 48 -15.11 4.83 -18.97
C ASP A 48 -14.41 3.48 -19.29
N ASP A 49 -15.06 2.36 -18.97
CA ASP A 49 -14.48 1.01 -19.03
C ASP A 49 -14.44 0.38 -20.44
N ASP A 50 -14.87 1.07 -21.49
CA ASP A 50 -14.98 0.50 -22.84
C ASP A 50 -13.65 0.02 -23.44
N ASN A 51 -12.52 0.29 -22.80
CA ASN A 51 -11.20 -0.16 -23.27
C ASN A 51 -10.44 -1.05 -22.27
N ALA A 52 -11.01 -1.37 -21.11
CA ALA A 52 -10.35 -2.17 -20.08
C ALA A 52 -10.14 -3.63 -20.52
N ALA A 53 -11.00 -4.14 -21.40
CA ALA A 53 -10.94 -5.54 -21.87
C ALA A 53 -9.76 -5.81 -22.80
N ALA A 54 -9.27 -4.81 -23.53
CA ALA A 54 -8.27 -4.98 -24.57
C ALA A 54 -6.84 -5.30 -24.06
N TRP A 55 -6.56 -5.07 -22.77
CA TRP A 55 -5.24 -5.29 -22.18
C TRP A 55 -5.24 -6.34 -21.05
N CYS A 56 -6.34 -7.06 -20.88
CA CYS A 56 -6.41 -8.19 -19.98
C CYS A 56 -5.78 -9.44 -20.60
N THR A 57 -5.27 -10.32 -19.76
CA THR A 57 -4.88 -11.69 -20.17
C THR A 57 -6.11 -12.50 -20.60
N ALA A 58 -5.91 -13.65 -21.22
CA ALA A 58 -6.99 -14.50 -21.72
C ALA A 58 -8.01 -14.93 -20.64
N ASP A 59 -7.64 -14.89 -19.37
CA ASP A 59 -8.50 -15.14 -18.21
C ASP A 59 -9.21 -13.86 -17.68
N GLY A 60 -9.09 -12.73 -18.39
CA GLY A 60 -9.64 -11.44 -17.97
C GLY A 60 -8.82 -10.73 -16.89
N THR A 61 -7.66 -11.25 -16.55
CA THR A 61 -6.79 -10.64 -15.53
C THR A 61 -5.91 -9.57 -16.17
N PRO A 62 -5.86 -8.33 -15.63
CA PRO A 62 -4.93 -7.32 -16.12
C PRO A 62 -3.49 -7.79 -16.02
N PRO A 63 -2.65 -7.56 -17.04
CA PRO A 63 -1.22 -7.87 -16.96
C PRO A 63 -0.58 -6.97 -15.91
N TYR A 64 -0.31 -7.53 -14.73
CA TYR A 64 0.14 -6.79 -13.56
C TYR A 64 1.47 -6.04 -13.80
N ASP A 65 2.33 -6.64 -14.61
CA ASP A 65 3.65 -6.09 -14.92
C ASP A 65 3.58 -4.79 -15.73
N THR A 66 2.45 -4.52 -16.40
CA THR A 66 2.27 -3.28 -17.16
C THR A 66 2.05 -2.04 -16.29
N VAL A 67 1.83 -2.21 -14.99
CA VAL A 67 1.68 -1.07 -14.06
C VAL A 67 3.01 -0.52 -13.56
N GLU A 68 4.11 -1.23 -13.77
CA GLU A 68 5.45 -0.76 -13.39
C GLU A 68 5.91 0.44 -14.23
N GLY A 69 6.67 1.36 -13.61
CA GLY A 69 7.26 2.54 -14.25
C GLY A 69 6.64 3.87 -13.80
N ASP A 70 6.73 4.88 -14.68
CA ASP A 70 6.37 6.27 -14.36
C ASP A 70 4.87 6.53 -14.45
N TRP A 71 4.37 7.32 -13.48
CA TRP A 71 2.98 7.73 -13.32
C TRP A 71 2.90 9.18 -12.86
N SER A 72 1.72 9.77 -12.94
CA SER A 72 1.32 10.96 -12.19
C SER A 72 0.34 10.57 -11.09
N SER A 73 0.45 11.20 -9.94
CA SER A 73 -0.52 11.08 -8.83
C SER A 73 -1.51 12.22 -8.86
N ARG A 74 -2.73 11.94 -8.40
CA ARG A 74 -3.76 12.96 -8.16
C ARG A 74 -4.56 12.59 -6.93
N TRP A 75 -4.65 13.49 -5.96
CA TRP A 75 -5.32 13.18 -4.70
C TRP A 75 -6.03 14.38 -4.07
N ASN A 76 -6.98 14.09 -3.18
CA ASN A 76 -7.69 15.03 -2.34
C ASN A 76 -8.00 14.39 -0.99
N GLY A 77 -8.66 15.11 -0.10
CA GLY A 77 -9.17 14.63 1.17
C GLY A 77 -8.30 14.99 2.38
N GLY A 78 -7.14 15.59 2.21
CA GLY A 78 -6.32 16.06 3.32
C GLY A 78 -5.88 17.50 3.10
N ALA A 79 -5.92 18.31 4.14
CA ALA A 79 -5.30 19.63 4.14
C ALA A 79 -4.01 19.61 4.94
N ASP A 80 -2.95 20.21 4.40
CA ASP A 80 -1.72 20.45 5.12
C ASP A 80 -1.73 21.88 5.66
N PRO A 81 -1.82 22.07 6.98
CA PRO A 81 -1.91 23.40 7.57
C PRO A 81 -0.65 24.25 7.37
N THR A 82 0.45 23.66 6.94
CA THR A 82 1.71 24.37 6.66
C THR A 82 1.78 24.89 5.22
N ILE A 83 0.85 24.51 4.37
CA ILE A 83 0.74 24.99 2.99
C ILE A 83 -0.36 26.04 2.90
N ALA A 84 0.02 27.26 2.57
CA ALA A 84 -0.94 28.36 2.44
C ALA A 84 -1.98 28.06 1.36
N GLY A 85 -3.28 28.17 1.72
CA GLY A 85 -4.39 27.93 0.79
C GLY A 85 -4.64 26.47 0.45
N ASP A 86 -4.04 25.52 1.18
CA ASP A 86 -4.40 24.13 1.05
C ASP A 86 -5.75 23.84 1.72
N ALA A 87 -6.56 22.99 1.09
CA ALA A 87 -7.88 22.60 1.57
C ALA A 87 -8.16 21.13 1.24
N ALA A 88 -9.00 20.48 2.04
CA ALA A 88 -9.26 19.04 1.91
C ALA A 88 -9.94 18.66 0.59
N ASP A 89 -10.78 19.53 0.03
CA ASP A 89 -11.46 19.34 -1.24
C ASP A 89 -10.60 19.68 -2.47
N LYS A 90 -9.48 20.37 -2.26
CA LYS A 90 -8.56 20.75 -3.33
C LYS A 90 -7.80 19.53 -3.86
N TRP A 91 -7.84 19.37 -5.17
CA TRP A 91 -7.03 18.36 -5.84
C TRP A 91 -5.57 18.78 -5.91
N LYS A 92 -4.71 17.87 -5.49
CA LYS A 92 -3.25 17.95 -5.54
C LYS A 92 -2.76 16.99 -6.61
N GLN A 93 -1.62 17.32 -7.21
CA GLN A 93 -1.00 16.50 -8.26
C GLN A 93 0.50 16.40 -8.01
N GLY A 94 1.10 15.32 -8.51
CA GLY A 94 2.53 15.13 -8.46
C GLY A 94 2.98 14.01 -9.39
N ARG A 95 4.28 13.77 -9.40
CA ARG A 95 4.85 12.63 -10.11
C ARG A 95 4.74 11.39 -9.25
N ALA A 96 4.70 10.25 -9.89
CA ALA A 96 4.73 8.98 -9.20
C ALA A 96 5.55 7.94 -9.97
N GLU A 97 5.98 6.91 -9.27
CA GLU A 97 6.66 5.76 -9.82
C GLU A 97 6.11 4.49 -9.18
N ALA A 98 5.79 3.50 -10.00
CA ALA A 98 5.34 2.19 -9.56
C ALA A 98 6.45 1.15 -9.65
N ARG A 99 6.62 0.35 -8.61
CA ARG A 99 7.50 -0.82 -8.57
C ARG A 99 6.75 -2.03 -8.08
N LEU A 100 7.06 -3.17 -8.67
CA LEU A 100 6.48 -4.46 -8.31
C LEU A 100 7.51 -5.32 -7.57
N LEU A 101 7.05 -6.01 -6.53
CA LEU A 101 7.84 -7.01 -5.83
C LEU A 101 6.91 -8.19 -5.46
N GLY A 102 6.91 -9.21 -6.28
CA GLY A 102 5.99 -10.33 -6.17
C GLY A 102 4.52 -9.84 -6.27
N MET A 103 3.76 -10.08 -5.23
CA MET A 103 2.35 -9.67 -5.16
C MET A 103 2.14 -8.25 -4.61
N ARG A 104 3.21 -7.54 -4.28
CA ARG A 104 3.14 -6.16 -3.77
C ARG A 104 3.42 -5.15 -4.87
N ILE A 105 2.72 -4.02 -4.78
CA ILE A 105 2.98 -2.82 -5.55
C ILE A 105 3.35 -1.69 -4.61
N TYR A 106 4.38 -0.97 -4.97
CA TYR A 106 4.82 0.25 -4.31
C TYR A 106 4.63 1.41 -5.27
N LEU A 107 3.81 2.39 -4.90
CA LEU A 107 3.59 3.61 -5.65
C LEU A 107 4.16 4.78 -4.84
N LYS A 108 5.39 5.16 -5.15
CA LYS A 108 6.00 6.36 -4.58
C LYS A 108 5.51 7.57 -5.35
N PHE A 109 5.08 8.62 -4.66
CA PHE A 109 4.59 9.84 -5.29
C PHE A 109 5.02 11.09 -4.53
N ASP A 110 5.01 12.23 -5.22
CA ASP A 110 5.32 13.52 -4.64
C ASP A 110 4.14 14.50 -4.76
N TRP A 111 4.23 15.60 -4.04
CA TRP A 111 3.39 16.79 -4.19
C TRP A 111 4.16 18.00 -3.66
N ASP A 112 3.57 19.20 -3.76
CA ASP A 112 4.20 20.44 -3.33
C ASP A 112 5.58 20.61 -4.01
N ASP A 113 5.58 20.51 -5.36
CA ASP A 113 6.78 20.59 -6.20
C ASP A 113 7.93 19.64 -5.80
N GLY A 114 7.56 18.46 -5.25
CA GLY A 114 8.51 17.44 -4.83
C GLY A 114 9.03 17.59 -3.40
N ALA A 115 8.64 18.64 -2.70
CA ALA A 115 9.06 18.88 -1.31
C ALA A 115 8.49 17.83 -0.34
N ARG A 116 7.39 17.19 -0.73
CA ARG A 116 6.71 16.18 0.07
C ARG A 116 6.54 14.89 -0.70
N GLN A 117 6.61 13.78 -0.01
CA GLN A 117 6.57 12.47 -0.61
C GLN A 117 5.68 11.51 0.18
N GLY A 118 5.01 10.63 -0.55
CA GLY A 118 4.21 9.56 -0.02
C GLY A 118 4.51 8.24 -0.71
N LEU A 119 4.13 7.17 -0.06
CA LEU A 119 4.24 5.81 -0.55
C LEU A 119 2.91 5.09 -0.36
N ILE A 120 2.41 4.46 -1.41
CA ILE A 120 1.44 3.37 -1.28
C ILE A 120 2.21 2.07 -1.22
N ASP A 121 1.99 1.31 -0.17
CA ASP A 121 2.42 -0.08 -0.04
C ASP A 121 1.16 -0.95 -0.04
N ALA A 122 0.92 -1.64 -1.14
CA ALA A 122 -0.28 -2.43 -1.32
C ALA A 122 0.02 -3.82 -1.87
N ARG A 123 -0.86 -4.77 -1.58
CA ARG A 123 -0.86 -6.11 -2.16
C ARG A 123 -2.03 -6.28 -3.12
N ARG A 124 -1.86 -7.15 -4.07
CA ARG A 124 -2.93 -7.54 -4.99
C ARG A 124 -3.88 -8.52 -4.30
N GLU A 125 -5.17 -8.21 -4.35
CA GLU A 125 -6.27 -9.09 -3.94
C GLU A 125 -7.21 -9.31 -5.13
N GLY A 126 -7.05 -10.43 -5.83
CA GLY A 126 -7.81 -10.69 -7.06
C GLY A 126 -7.26 -9.96 -8.29
N PRO A 127 -8.04 -9.94 -9.40
CA PRO A 127 -7.53 -9.50 -10.71
C PRO A 127 -7.13 -8.03 -10.77
N GLN A 128 -7.90 -7.15 -10.16
CA GLN A 128 -7.75 -5.69 -10.32
C GLN A 128 -7.60 -4.97 -8.98
N ARG A 129 -7.91 -5.62 -7.86
CA ARG A 129 -7.97 -4.98 -6.55
C ARG A 129 -6.59 -4.90 -5.90
N LEU A 130 -6.30 -3.76 -5.33
CA LEU A 130 -5.13 -3.48 -4.51
C LEU A 130 -5.60 -3.09 -3.11
N VAL A 131 -4.97 -3.64 -2.08
CA VAL A 131 -5.27 -3.34 -0.69
C VAL A 131 -3.98 -3.08 0.05
N GLY A 132 -3.92 -1.98 0.77
CA GLY A 132 -2.72 -1.60 1.49
C GLY A 132 -2.86 -0.28 2.21
N LYS A 133 -1.77 0.43 2.32
CA LYS A 133 -1.67 1.67 3.09
C LYS A 133 -0.93 2.77 2.36
N TYR A 134 -1.35 3.98 2.60
CA TYR A 134 -0.59 5.20 2.36
C TYR A 134 0.31 5.48 3.56
N ILE A 135 1.55 5.83 3.29
CA ILE A 135 2.57 6.22 4.25
C ILE A 135 3.10 7.60 3.85
N ASN A 136 3.03 8.57 4.74
CA ASN A 136 3.67 9.87 4.52
C ASN A 136 5.18 9.75 4.78
N LEU A 137 6.00 9.85 3.75
CA LEU A 137 7.46 9.68 3.90
C LEU A 137 8.14 10.85 4.63
N SER A 138 7.49 12.02 4.70
CA SER A 138 7.98 13.15 5.51
C SER A 138 7.65 12.98 7.00
N ASN A 139 6.63 12.18 7.33
CA ASN A 139 6.27 11.79 8.69
C ASN A 139 5.68 10.37 8.68
N PRO A 140 6.52 9.32 8.75
CA PRO A 140 6.07 7.92 8.62
C PRO A 140 5.09 7.45 9.71
N ALA A 141 4.94 8.20 10.81
CA ALA A 141 3.88 7.94 11.80
C ALA A 141 2.47 8.20 11.24
N ILE A 142 2.37 8.95 10.13
CA ILE A 142 1.10 9.17 9.42
C ILE A 142 0.94 8.06 8.39
N THR A 143 0.19 7.03 8.78
CA THR A 143 -0.19 5.92 7.92
C THR A 143 -1.72 5.87 7.86
N ARG A 144 -2.28 5.57 6.67
CA ARG A 144 -3.72 5.49 6.46
C ARG A 144 -4.06 4.32 5.53
N PRO A 145 -5.17 3.62 5.75
CA PRO A 145 -5.65 2.62 4.81
C PRO A 145 -5.86 3.19 3.42
N TRP A 146 -5.51 2.40 2.42
CA TRP A 146 -5.73 2.71 1.02
C TRP A 146 -6.16 1.46 0.26
N ILE A 147 -7.13 1.62 -0.63
CA ILE A 147 -7.52 0.61 -1.60
C ILE A 147 -7.41 1.19 -3.00
N GLY A 148 -7.08 0.33 -3.97
CA GLY A 148 -6.99 0.72 -5.37
C GLY A 148 -7.61 -0.32 -6.30
N ARG A 149 -7.96 0.14 -7.49
CA ARG A 149 -8.38 -0.70 -8.62
C ARG A 149 -7.53 -0.36 -9.83
N ILE A 150 -6.89 -1.36 -10.39
CA ILE A 150 -6.25 -1.24 -11.70
C ILE A 150 -7.37 -1.25 -12.75
N VAL A 151 -7.66 -0.11 -13.32
CA VAL A 151 -8.70 0.07 -14.35
C VAL A 151 -8.12 -0.23 -15.72
N SER A 152 -6.89 0.23 -15.97
CA SER A 152 -6.16 -0.01 -17.21
C SER A 152 -4.64 0.15 -16.98
N ASN A 153 -3.84 -0.12 -18.01
CA ASN A 153 -2.39 0.13 -17.97
C ASN A 153 -2.04 1.63 -17.86
N ARG A 154 -3.04 2.52 -17.86
CA ARG A 154 -2.91 3.98 -17.76
C ARG A 154 -3.65 4.58 -16.57
N ARG A 155 -4.38 3.74 -15.80
CA ARG A 155 -5.26 4.23 -14.74
C ARG A 155 -5.34 3.27 -13.57
N ILE A 156 -5.03 3.77 -12.39
CA ILE A 156 -5.31 3.15 -11.10
C ILE A 156 -6.17 4.13 -10.33
N ASP A 157 -7.40 3.74 -10.02
CA ASP A 157 -8.27 4.50 -9.13
C ASP A 157 -8.01 4.06 -7.70
N GLY A 158 -7.85 5.02 -6.80
CA GLY A 158 -7.58 4.74 -5.41
C GLY A 158 -8.43 5.56 -4.45
N ARG A 159 -8.64 5.00 -3.27
CA ARG A 159 -9.36 5.64 -2.18
C ARG A 159 -8.63 5.43 -0.87
N TRP A 160 -8.59 6.45 -0.07
CA TRP A 160 -8.09 6.41 1.30
C TRP A 160 -9.14 6.99 2.25
N THR A 161 -8.92 6.96 3.55
CA THR A 161 -9.95 7.32 4.55
C THR A 161 -10.55 8.71 4.41
N GLN A 162 -9.84 9.65 3.82
CA GLN A 162 -10.29 11.04 3.73
C GLN A 162 -10.64 11.49 2.29
N GLY A 163 -10.40 10.66 1.26
CA GLY A 163 -10.66 11.04 -0.11
C GLY A 163 -10.16 10.06 -1.15
N ARG A 164 -9.73 10.61 -2.28
CA ARG A 164 -9.20 9.84 -3.41
C ARG A 164 -7.70 10.03 -3.55
N LEU A 165 -7.04 8.98 -4.03
CA LEU A 165 -5.63 9.02 -4.43
C LEU A 165 -5.48 8.10 -5.64
N ASP A 166 -5.50 8.70 -6.81
CA ASP A 166 -5.50 8.06 -8.12
C ASP A 166 -4.14 8.21 -8.79
N PHE A 167 -3.83 7.28 -9.71
CA PHE A 167 -2.63 7.33 -10.53
C PHE A 167 -3.00 7.26 -12.01
N ARG A 168 -2.29 8.04 -12.85
CA ARG A 168 -2.52 8.18 -14.29
C ARG A 168 -1.20 8.19 -15.06
N ARG A 169 -1.26 7.71 -16.32
CA ARG A 169 -0.19 7.85 -17.31
C ARG A 169 -0.66 8.66 -18.50
#